data_6693bf4c5656fceea32332d5682d577f
#
_entry.id   6693bf4c5656fceea32332d5682d577f
#
_cell.length_a   1.000
_cell.length_b   1.000
_cell.length_c   1.000
_cell.angle_alpha   90.00
_cell.angle_beta   90.00
_cell.angle_gamma   90.00
#
_symmetry.space_group_name_H-M   'P 1'
#
loop_
_entity.id
_entity.type
_entity.pdbx_description
1 polymer ?
#
loop_
_entity_poly.entity_id
_entity_poly.type
_entity_poly.pdbx_seq_one_letter_code
_entity_poly.pdbx_strand_id
1 'polypeptide(L)'
;MRVFLIFLMIFSFSFGSNIEKFSWPEGVSLLKFFEVSKIPLSLYYNLENEDQEVVSEIISGSDCYMLKDDDGEILQILIPVSNELQIQIYKDKFNQYKLTFTPIIYSVSHNTLSIEVNKSPYVDIIEATGNTTLANEFMIMFKNEVDFKKLQKGDKIVIVYDQKTRLGRQFGDIKISAGMLESNGKAHYMYFYDDKYYNENGKQVENFLLILPIYGARIASNFTPKRYHPILHRYRAHLGIDYAAPKGTKIYAAGSGKVTFVGRRNGYGNTVEISHGSNISTLYAHLNGFAKGIKKGVTVKQKQLIAYVGNTGLATGPHLHFGVYRNKVAVNPNSIVKVEKEQIVTKEQAKFKQLVKDTNENIKKILVSNENPKKLENFDNFVMLN
;
A
#
# COMPACT_ATOMS: atom_id res chain seq x y z
N MET A 1 -45.88 33.44 -49.52
CA MET A 1 -45.39 32.12 -49.17
C MET A 1 -44.41 32.30 -48.00
N ARG A 2 -44.84 32.04 -46.77
CA ARG A 2 -44.00 32.15 -45.58
C ARG A 2 -43.52 30.71 -45.27
N VAL A 3 -42.22 30.51 -45.38
CA VAL A 3 -41.56 29.25 -44.99
C VAL A 3 -41.33 29.26 -43.51
N PHE A 4 -42.03 28.41 -42.74
CA PHE A 4 -41.78 28.14 -41.34
C PHE A 4 -40.61 27.17 -41.22
N LEU A 5 -39.45 27.66 -40.77
CA LEU A 5 -38.34 26.81 -40.36
C LEU A 5 -38.66 26.26 -38.96
N ILE A 6 -38.98 24.97 -38.89
CA ILE A 6 -39.10 24.22 -37.62
C ILE A 6 -37.66 23.90 -37.17
N PHE A 7 -37.20 24.58 -36.12
CA PHE A 7 -35.97 24.25 -35.43
C PHE A 7 -36.25 23.02 -34.55
N LEU A 8 -35.81 21.85 -35.02
CA LEU A 8 -35.80 20.62 -34.21
C LEU A 8 -34.66 20.78 -33.19
N MET A 9 -35.00 21.16 -31.94
CA MET A 9 -34.06 21.03 -30.81
C MET A 9 -33.90 19.54 -30.53
N ILE A 10 -32.78 18.99 -30.95
CA ILE A 10 -32.34 17.67 -30.48
C ILE A 10 -31.84 17.88 -29.07
N PHE A 11 -32.69 17.55 -28.09
CA PHE A 11 -32.25 17.37 -26.70
C PHE A 11 -31.41 16.09 -26.68
N SER A 12 -30.09 16.22 -26.75
CA SER A 12 -29.18 15.14 -26.36
C SER A 12 -29.30 15.01 -24.82
N PHE A 13 -30.08 14.04 -24.38
CA PHE A 13 -30.01 13.56 -23.01
C PHE A 13 -28.61 12.98 -22.83
N SER A 14 -27.73 13.72 -22.18
CA SER A 14 -26.49 13.20 -21.66
C SER A 14 -26.88 12.32 -20.48
N PHE A 15 -26.92 11.00 -20.67
CA PHE A 15 -27.00 10.04 -19.58
C PHE A 15 -25.67 10.11 -18.82
N GLY A 16 -25.66 10.77 -17.68
CA GLY A 16 -24.50 10.91 -16.82
C GLY A 16 -24.39 9.67 -15.93
N SER A 17 -23.51 8.76 -16.28
CA SER A 17 -23.15 7.69 -15.33
C SER A 17 -22.38 8.27 -14.14
N ASN A 18 -22.84 8.00 -12.92
CA ASN A 18 -22.25 8.52 -11.69
C ASN A 18 -21.20 7.56 -11.13
N ILE A 19 -19.94 8.01 -11.06
CA ILE A 19 -18.87 7.29 -10.39
C ILE A 19 -18.82 7.74 -8.93
N GLU A 20 -19.08 6.80 -8.03
CA GLU A 20 -18.97 7.00 -6.58
C GLU A 20 -17.67 6.41 -6.05
N LYS A 21 -16.93 7.20 -5.27
CA LYS A 21 -15.83 6.70 -4.46
C LYS A 21 -16.34 6.33 -3.09
N PHE A 22 -15.99 5.13 -2.60
CA PHE A 22 -16.30 4.70 -1.23
C PHE A 22 -15.11 4.00 -0.60
N SER A 23 -15.06 4.00 0.73
CA SER A 23 -14.06 3.23 1.47
C SER A 23 -14.59 1.85 1.79
N TRP A 24 -13.79 0.80 1.60
CA TRP A 24 -14.21 -0.55 1.97
C TRP A 24 -14.57 -0.63 3.46
N PRO A 25 -15.79 -1.07 3.83
CA PRO A 25 -16.24 -1.02 5.21
C PRO A 25 -15.44 -1.96 6.14
N GLU A 26 -15.27 -1.54 7.39
CA GLU A 26 -14.56 -2.35 8.39
C GLU A 26 -15.34 -3.63 8.73
N GLY A 27 -14.64 -4.78 8.70
CA GLY A 27 -15.21 -6.08 9.04
C GLY A 27 -16.17 -6.68 8.00
N VAL A 28 -16.36 -6.04 6.85
CA VAL A 28 -17.22 -6.53 5.77
C VAL A 28 -16.41 -7.42 4.84
N SER A 29 -16.85 -8.68 4.66
CA SER A 29 -16.30 -9.57 3.64
C SER A 29 -16.92 -9.29 2.27
N LEU A 30 -16.25 -9.73 1.19
CA LEU A 30 -16.79 -9.61 -0.16
C LEU A 30 -18.16 -10.29 -0.29
N LEU A 31 -18.34 -11.45 0.34
CA LEU A 31 -19.61 -12.16 0.36
C LEU A 31 -20.71 -11.32 1.02
N LYS A 32 -20.43 -10.71 2.18
CA LYS A 32 -21.40 -9.84 2.87
C LYS A 32 -21.71 -8.58 2.05
N PHE A 33 -20.71 -8.03 1.38
CA PHE A 33 -20.91 -6.91 0.46
C PHE A 33 -21.84 -7.28 -0.70
N PHE A 34 -21.68 -8.47 -1.30
CA PHE A 34 -22.57 -8.96 -2.36
C PHE A 34 -24.02 -9.10 -1.88
N GLU A 35 -24.19 -9.68 -0.68
CA GLU A 35 -25.52 -9.83 -0.08
C GLU A 35 -26.24 -8.48 0.08
N VAL A 36 -25.56 -7.49 0.65
CA VAL A 36 -26.11 -6.14 0.87
C VAL A 36 -26.36 -5.40 -0.46
N SER A 37 -25.46 -5.56 -1.41
CA SER A 37 -25.53 -4.88 -2.72
C SER A 37 -26.39 -5.63 -3.74
N LYS A 38 -27.04 -6.73 -3.36
CA LYS A 38 -27.86 -7.59 -4.23
C LYS A 38 -27.09 -8.15 -5.44
N ILE A 39 -25.79 -8.33 -5.32
CA ILE A 39 -24.94 -8.97 -6.32
C ILE A 39 -25.05 -10.50 -6.15
N PRO A 40 -25.16 -11.32 -7.21
CA PRO A 40 -25.29 -12.75 -7.08
C PRO A 40 -24.17 -13.40 -6.28
N LEU A 41 -24.52 -14.10 -5.19
CA LEU A 41 -23.55 -14.78 -4.33
C LEU A 41 -22.78 -15.89 -5.04
N SER A 42 -23.32 -16.42 -6.14
CA SER A 42 -22.64 -17.40 -7.00
C SER A 42 -21.29 -16.90 -7.52
N LEU A 43 -21.11 -15.60 -7.73
CA LEU A 43 -19.82 -15.03 -8.12
C LEU A 43 -18.71 -15.31 -7.09
N TYR A 44 -19.07 -15.33 -5.80
CA TYR A 44 -18.12 -15.67 -4.75
C TYR A 44 -17.91 -17.18 -4.62
N TYR A 45 -18.98 -17.96 -4.63
CA TYR A 45 -18.91 -19.41 -4.45
C TYR A 45 -18.25 -20.15 -5.64
N ASN A 46 -18.29 -19.56 -6.80
CA ASN A 46 -17.62 -20.11 -8.01
C ASN A 46 -16.12 -19.74 -8.07
N LEU A 47 -15.59 -18.94 -7.12
CA LEU A 47 -14.17 -18.67 -7.05
C LEU A 47 -13.41 -19.92 -6.60
N GLU A 48 -12.28 -20.20 -7.24
CA GLU A 48 -11.33 -21.19 -6.75
C GLU A 48 -10.73 -20.77 -5.40
N ASN A 49 -10.21 -21.73 -4.63
CA ASN A 49 -9.65 -21.47 -3.31
C ASN A 49 -8.59 -20.35 -3.31
N GLU A 50 -7.69 -20.37 -4.32
CA GLU A 50 -6.65 -19.35 -4.44
C GLU A 50 -7.20 -17.95 -4.76
N ASP A 51 -8.31 -17.85 -5.50
CA ASP A 51 -9.00 -16.57 -5.74
C ASP A 51 -9.74 -16.10 -4.49
N GLN A 52 -10.27 -17.03 -3.69
CA GLN A 52 -10.85 -16.71 -2.38
C GLN A 52 -9.78 -16.17 -1.41
N GLU A 53 -8.52 -16.61 -1.52
CA GLU A 53 -7.40 -15.98 -0.81
C GLU A 53 -7.23 -14.52 -1.25
N VAL A 54 -7.19 -14.25 -2.56
CA VAL A 54 -7.04 -12.88 -3.07
C VAL A 54 -8.17 -11.97 -2.61
N VAL A 55 -9.41 -12.43 -2.59
CA VAL A 55 -10.52 -11.60 -2.07
C VAL A 55 -10.47 -11.39 -0.56
N SER A 56 -9.78 -12.24 0.19
CA SER A 56 -9.55 -12.04 1.62
C SER A 56 -8.54 -10.93 1.93
N GLU A 57 -7.73 -10.54 0.94
CA GLU A 57 -6.75 -9.45 1.02
C GLU A 57 -7.37 -8.05 0.96
N ILE A 58 -8.69 -7.93 0.73
CA ILE A 58 -9.36 -6.62 0.73
C ILE A 58 -9.19 -5.97 2.09
N ILE A 59 -8.55 -4.78 2.10
CA ILE A 59 -8.23 -4.05 3.33
C ILE A 59 -9.33 -3.04 3.64
N SER A 60 -9.79 -3.03 4.89
CA SER A 60 -10.73 -2.02 5.38
C SER A 60 -10.19 -0.61 5.20
N GLY A 61 -11.04 0.27 4.67
CA GLY A 61 -10.68 1.66 4.35
C GLY A 61 -9.93 1.83 3.04
N SER A 62 -9.79 0.77 2.20
CA SER A 62 -9.29 0.92 0.83
C SER A 62 -10.27 1.71 -0.02
N ASP A 63 -9.74 2.59 -0.86
CA ASP A 63 -10.52 3.40 -1.80
C ASP A 63 -11.05 2.53 -2.94
N CYS A 64 -12.36 2.34 -2.98
CA CYS A 64 -13.09 1.60 -4.00
C CYS A 64 -13.89 2.57 -4.87
N TYR A 65 -14.21 2.13 -6.08
CA TYR A 65 -15.00 2.91 -7.03
C TYR A 65 -16.22 2.10 -7.50
N MET A 66 -17.35 2.76 -7.63
CA MET A 66 -18.62 2.16 -8.08
C MET A 66 -19.23 3.04 -9.16
N LEU A 67 -19.57 2.42 -10.29
CA LEU A 67 -20.32 3.05 -11.37
C LEU A 67 -21.75 2.55 -11.28
N LYS A 68 -22.71 3.49 -11.27
CA LYS A 68 -24.14 3.23 -11.29
C LYS A 68 -24.77 3.88 -12.52
N ASP A 69 -25.87 3.30 -12.97
CA ASP A 69 -26.76 3.94 -13.94
C ASP A 69 -27.68 4.97 -13.25
N ASP A 70 -28.56 5.59 -14.07
CA ASP A 70 -29.50 6.61 -13.60
C ASP A 70 -30.56 6.05 -12.66
N ASP A 71 -30.85 4.75 -12.70
CA ASP A 71 -31.77 4.04 -11.82
C ASP A 71 -31.09 3.60 -10.51
N GLY A 72 -29.79 3.86 -10.35
CA GLY A 72 -28.98 3.49 -9.20
C GLY A 72 -28.52 2.05 -9.22
N GLU A 73 -28.68 1.33 -10.34
CA GLU A 73 -28.20 -0.02 -10.49
C GLU A 73 -26.68 -0.05 -10.68
N ILE A 74 -26.00 -0.99 -10.04
CA ILE A 74 -24.55 -1.10 -10.09
C ILE A 74 -24.14 -1.70 -11.44
N LEU A 75 -23.41 -0.93 -12.24
CA LEU A 75 -22.83 -1.36 -13.51
C LEU A 75 -21.44 -1.95 -13.35
N GLN A 76 -20.63 -1.33 -12.46
CA GLN A 76 -19.25 -1.77 -12.22
C GLN A 76 -18.78 -1.41 -10.81
N ILE A 77 -17.93 -2.25 -10.23
CA ILE A 77 -17.22 -1.98 -8.99
C ILE A 77 -15.76 -2.33 -9.18
N LEU A 78 -14.86 -1.47 -8.68
CA LEU A 78 -13.42 -1.68 -8.65
C LEU A 78 -12.96 -1.69 -7.18
N ILE A 79 -12.42 -2.82 -6.72
CA ILE A 79 -11.97 -3.04 -5.35
C ILE A 79 -10.47 -3.37 -5.38
N PRO A 80 -9.57 -2.46 -4.98
CA PRO A 80 -8.15 -2.77 -4.90
C PRO A 80 -7.88 -3.86 -3.86
N VAL A 81 -7.05 -4.84 -4.22
CA VAL A 81 -6.49 -5.85 -3.31
C VAL A 81 -5.00 -5.63 -3.08
N SER A 82 -4.33 -4.93 -4.00
CA SER A 82 -2.93 -4.48 -3.86
C SER A 82 -2.73 -3.15 -4.59
N ASN A 83 -1.50 -2.64 -4.64
CA ASN A 83 -1.15 -1.47 -5.46
C ASN A 83 -1.16 -1.74 -6.96
N GLU A 84 -1.31 -2.99 -7.38
CA GLU A 84 -1.19 -3.39 -8.79
C GLU A 84 -2.34 -4.26 -9.27
N LEU A 85 -3.18 -4.79 -8.35
CA LEU A 85 -4.28 -5.70 -8.66
C LEU A 85 -5.57 -5.25 -7.99
N GLN A 86 -6.69 -5.38 -8.71
CA GLN A 86 -8.03 -5.10 -8.22
C GLN A 86 -9.01 -6.20 -8.63
N ILE A 87 -10.06 -6.35 -7.85
CA ILE A 87 -11.26 -7.07 -8.24
C ILE A 87 -12.10 -6.11 -9.06
N GLN A 88 -12.51 -6.54 -10.22
CA GLN A 88 -13.50 -5.86 -11.06
C GLN A 88 -14.77 -6.71 -11.10
N ILE A 89 -15.88 -6.14 -10.64
CA ILE A 89 -17.23 -6.70 -10.77
C ILE A 89 -17.95 -5.81 -11.77
N TYR A 90 -18.54 -6.39 -12.79
CA TYR A 90 -19.21 -5.63 -13.85
C TYR A 90 -20.34 -6.41 -14.48
N LYS A 91 -21.30 -5.72 -15.10
CA LYS A 91 -22.30 -6.33 -15.94
C LYS A 91 -21.78 -6.50 -17.37
N ASP A 92 -21.90 -7.70 -17.89
CA ASP A 92 -21.57 -7.98 -19.28
C ASP A 92 -22.68 -7.53 -20.25
N LYS A 93 -22.47 -7.70 -21.55
CA LYS A 93 -23.44 -7.36 -22.60
C LYS A 93 -24.80 -8.09 -22.50
N PHE A 94 -24.89 -9.10 -21.67
CA PHE A 94 -26.13 -9.84 -21.37
C PHE A 94 -26.75 -9.42 -20.03
N ASN A 95 -26.30 -8.31 -19.46
CA ASN A 95 -26.73 -7.79 -18.16
C ASN A 95 -26.45 -8.75 -16.98
N GLN A 96 -25.44 -9.64 -17.12
CA GLN A 96 -25.05 -10.58 -16.08
C GLN A 96 -23.79 -10.10 -15.37
N TYR A 97 -23.81 -10.15 -14.04
CA TYR A 97 -22.63 -9.83 -13.26
C TYR A 97 -21.50 -10.84 -13.50
N LYS A 98 -20.32 -10.32 -13.69
CA LYS A 98 -19.04 -11.03 -13.79
C LYS A 98 -18.07 -10.52 -12.76
N LEU A 99 -17.17 -11.38 -12.29
CA LEU A 99 -16.04 -11.03 -11.44
C LEU A 99 -14.76 -11.44 -12.13
N THR A 100 -13.80 -10.52 -12.16
CA THR A 100 -12.46 -10.78 -12.70
C THR A 100 -11.40 -10.04 -11.88
N PHE A 101 -10.15 -10.48 -11.97
CA PHE A 101 -9.00 -9.80 -11.39
C PHE A 101 -8.25 -9.06 -12.48
N THR A 102 -8.16 -7.74 -12.36
CA THR A 102 -7.54 -6.88 -13.37
C THR A 102 -6.39 -6.08 -12.80
N PRO A 103 -5.33 -5.82 -13.60
CA PRO A 103 -4.28 -4.89 -13.21
C PRO A 103 -4.88 -3.51 -12.94
N ILE A 104 -4.35 -2.83 -11.92
CA ILE A 104 -4.65 -1.41 -11.71
C ILE A 104 -3.82 -0.60 -12.70
N ILE A 105 -4.49 0.22 -13.50
CA ILE A 105 -3.84 1.17 -14.39
C ILE A 105 -3.65 2.48 -13.63
N TYR A 106 -2.41 2.98 -13.62
CA TYR A 106 -2.03 4.25 -13.00
C TYR A 106 -0.93 4.92 -13.83
N SER A 107 -0.79 6.22 -13.68
CA SER A 107 0.36 6.97 -14.17
C SER A 107 1.35 7.21 -13.04
N VAL A 108 2.63 7.39 -13.38
CA VAL A 108 3.68 7.77 -12.43
C VAL A 108 4.20 9.13 -12.83
N SER A 109 4.24 10.06 -11.88
CA SER A 109 4.88 11.36 -12.03
C SER A 109 6.14 11.40 -11.16
N HIS A 110 7.25 11.88 -11.76
CA HIS A 110 8.50 12.16 -11.06
C HIS A 110 8.44 13.60 -10.54
N ASN A 111 8.56 13.78 -9.24
CA ASN A 111 8.36 15.06 -8.59
C ASN A 111 9.57 15.43 -7.73
N THR A 112 9.74 16.74 -7.56
CA THR A 112 10.70 17.33 -6.63
C THR A 112 9.98 18.29 -5.71
N LEU A 113 10.42 18.38 -4.45
CA LEU A 113 9.98 19.35 -3.48
C LEU A 113 11.21 20.02 -2.90
N SER A 114 11.22 21.35 -2.90
CA SER A 114 12.25 22.16 -2.23
C SER A 114 11.54 23.20 -1.36
N ILE A 115 11.66 23.07 -0.05
CA ILE A 115 11.02 23.96 0.93
C ILE A 115 11.96 24.24 2.11
N GLU A 116 11.61 25.23 2.90
CA GLU A 116 12.27 25.53 4.18
C GLU A 116 11.37 25.12 5.35
N VAL A 117 11.99 24.66 6.43
CA VAL A 117 11.30 24.35 7.68
C VAL A 117 10.73 25.65 8.27
N ASN A 118 9.44 25.67 8.50
CA ASN A 118 8.73 26.81 9.08
C ASN A 118 8.08 26.45 10.44
N LYS A 119 7.40 25.30 10.46
CA LYS A 119 6.75 24.72 11.65
C LYS A 119 7.39 23.40 12.03
N SER A 120 7.38 22.47 11.13
CA SER A 120 8.08 21.18 11.22
C SER A 120 8.07 20.52 9.83
N PRO A 121 9.05 19.62 9.51
CA PRO A 121 9.08 18.95 8.22
C PRO A 121 7.75 18.28 7.85
N TYR A 122 7.10 17.62 8.81
CA TYR A 122 5.82 16.98 8.59
C TYR A 122 4.71 17.93 8.15
N VAL A 123 4.54 19.04 8.88
CA VAL A 123 3.51 20.04 8.59
C VAL A 123 3.82 20.76 7.29
N ASP A 124 5.06 21.18 7.10
CA ASP A 124 5.48 22.00 5.96
C ASP A 124 5.37 21.20 4.64
N ILE A 125 5.70 19.89 4.64
CA ILE A 125 5.51 19.00 3.49
C ILE A 125 4.02 18.86 3.17
N ILE A 126 3.14 18.69 4.17
CA ILE A 126 1.69 18.60 3.94
C ILE A 126 1.14 19.93 3.38
N GLU A 127 1.56 21.06 3.93
CA GLU A 127 1.11 22.38 3.44
C GLU A 127 1.53 22.63 1.99
N ALA A 128 2.73 22.18 1.62
CA ALA A 128 3.26 22.33 0.25
C ALA A 128 2.60 21.39 -0.77
N THR A 129 2.31 20.14 -0.37
CA THR A 129 1.94 19.08 -1.32
C THR A 129 0.52 18.54 -1.14
N GLY A 130 -0.13 18.75 0.00
CA GLY A 130 -1.37 18.09 0.38
C GLY A 130 -1.21 16.59 0.69
N ASN A 131 0.02 16.07 0.81
CA ASN A 131 0.31 14.65 0.82
C ASN A 131 0.87 14.17 2.17
N THR A 132 -0.01 13.58 2.98
CA THR A 132 0.36 13.03 4.30
C THR A 132 1.26 11.81 4.19
N THR A 133 1.14 11.02 3.11
CA THR A 133 1.98 9.84 2.89
C THR A 133 3.44 10.25 2.63
N LEU A 134 3.66 11.28 1.79
CA LEU A 134 4.99 11.84 1.55
C LEU A 134 5.64 12.35 2.82
N ALA A 135 4.89 13.10 3.64
CA ALA A 135 5.38 13.61 4.91
C ALA A 135 5.79 12.48 5.87
N ASN A 136 4.95 11.44 6.00
CA ASN A 136 5.26 10.27 6.83
C ASN A 136 6.51 9.53 6.35
N GLU A 137 6.63 9.25 5.04
CA GLU A 137 7.78 8.55 4.47
C GLU A 137 9.07 9.36 4.67
N PHE A 138 9.03 10.69 4.50
CA PHE A 138 10.16 11.55 4.77
C PHE A 138 10.59 11.52 6.23
N MET A 139 9.64 11.61 7.17
CA MET A 139 9.94 11.52 8.61
C MET A 139 10.55 10.17 8.98
N ILE A 140 10.06 9.08 8.40
CA ILE A 140 10.61 7.74 8.60
C ILE A 140 12.05 7.69 8.08
N MET A 141 12.30 8.21 6.88
CA MET A 141 13.59 8.18 6.21
C MET A 141 14.70 8.86 7.04
N PHE A 142 14.40 9.95 7.74
CA PHE A 142 15.37 10.73 8.51
C PHE A 142 15.36 10.46 10.03
N LYS A 143 14.44 9.62 10.53
CA LYS A 143 14.20 9.41 11.96
C LYS A 143 15.46 9.09 12.79
N ASN A 144 16.40 8.36 12.24
CA ASN A 144 17.61 7.92 12.94
C ASN A 144 18.88 8.67 12.51
N GLU A 145 18.76 9.60 11.57
CA GLU A 145 19.88 10.41 11.05
C GLU A 145 19.84 11.84 11.59
N VAL A 146 18.65 12.38 11.88
CA VAL A 146 18.48 13.76 12.34
C VAL A 146 17.58 13.79 13.57
N ASP A 147 17.99 14.54 14.59
CA ASP A 147 17.13 14.87 15.72
C ASP A 147 16.21 16.05 15.34
N PHE A 148 14.97 15.73 14.98
CA PHE A 148 13.96 16.72 14.55
C PHE A 148 13.69 17.83 15.57
N LYS A 149 14.07 17.64 16.85
CA LYS A 149 13.93 18.69 17.88
C LYS A 149 14.97 19.80 17.75
N LYS A 150 16.05 19.56 16.99
CA LYS A 150 17.12 20.51 16.75
C LYS A 150 16.97 21.30 15.47
N LEU A 151 15.94 21.03 14.69
CA LEU A 151 15.65 21.78 13.47
C LEU A 151 15.31 23.22 13.78
N GLN A 152 15.79 24.10 12.92
CA GLN A 152 15.58 25.53 13.01
C GLN A 152 14.72 26.01 11.84
N LYS A 153 14.04 27.14 12.04
CA LYS A 153 13.35 27.81 10.94
C LYS A 153 14.36 28.24 9.87
N GLY A 154 14.07 27.90 8.61
CA GLY A 154 14.97 28.13 7.47
C GLY A 154 15.85 26.94 7.10
N ASP A 155 15.90 25.86 7.93
CA ASP A 155 16.54 24.61 7.50
C ASP A 155 15.88 24.08 6.23
N LYS A 156 16.69 23.61 5.27
CA LYS A 156 16.20 23.24 3.94
C LYS A 156 15.79 21.78 3.87
N ILE A 157 14.73 21.52 3.11
CA ILE A 157 14.23 20.19 2.77
C ILE A 157 14.21 20.06 1.27
N VAL A 158 14.79 18.99 0.73
CA VAL A 158 14.60 18.57 -0.66
C VAL A 158 14.16 17.11 -0.69
N ILE A 159 13.14 16.82 -1.49
CA ILE A 159 12.62 15.46 -1.69
C ILE A 159 12.51 15.21 -3.19
N VAL A 160 13.07 14.09 -3.64
CA VAL A 160 12.88 13.56 -4.99
C VAL A 160 12.03 12.30 -4.87
N TYR A 161 10.85 12.27 -5.49
CA TYR A 161 9.90 11.18 -5.26
C TYR A 161 9.03 10.88 -6.47
N ASP A 162 8.55 9.64 -6.53
CA ASP A 162 7.57 9.19 -7.50
C ASP A 162 6.19 9.13 -6.87
N GLN A 163 5.20 9.69 -7.54
CA GLN A 163 3.79 9.68 -7.16
C GLN A 163 2.97 8.91 -8.19
N LYS A 164 2.28 7.87 -7.75
CA LYS A 164 1.27 7.20 -8.56
C LYS A 164 -0.05 7.98 -8.54
N THR A 165 -0.70 8.06 -9.70
CA THR A 165 -2.00 8.71 -9.86
C THR A 165 -2.96 7.76 -10.57
N ARG A 166 -4.14 7.56 -10.00
CA ARG A 166 -5.22 6.76 -10.54
C ARG A 166 -6.51 7.58 -10.55
N LEU A 167 -7.20 7.62 -11.68
CA LEU A 167 -8.45 8.38 -11.82
C LEU A 167 -8.32 9.83 -11.31
N GLY A 168 -7.22 10.52 -11.68
CA GLY A 168 -6.96 11.91 -11.28
C GLY A 168 -6.61 12.11 -9.80
N ARG A 169 -6.43 11.05 -9.01
CA ARG A 169 -6.14 11.12 -7.56
C ARG A 169 -4.85 10.42 -7.21
N GLN A 170 -4.20 10.87 -6.15
CA GLN A 170 -3.05 10.16 -5.57
C GLN A 170 -3.46 8.73 -5.20
N PHE A 171 -2.61 7.77 -5.54
CA PHE A 171 -2.90 6.36 -5.36
C PHE A 171 -1.67 5.59 -4.87
N GLY A 172 -1.89 4.64 -3.98
CA GLY A 172 -0.87 3.72 -3.52
C GLY A 172 0.23 4.37 -2.66
N ASP A 173 1.39 3.74 -2.68
CA ASP A 173 2.59 4.18 -1.98
C ASP A 173 3.34 5.28 -2.73
N ILE A 174 4.09 6.06 -1.98
CA ILE A 174 5.07 7.02 -2.51
C ILE A 174 6.44 6.39 -2.42
N LYS A 175 7.23 6.55 -3.47
CA LYS A 175 8.63 6.15 -3.49
C LYS A 175 9.50 7.39 -3.45
N ILE A 176 10.13 7.66 -2.30
CA ILE A 176 11.17 8.68 -2.22
C ILE A 176 12.46 8.05 -2.74
N SER A 177 12.99 8.59 -3.84
CA SER A 177 14.25 8.13 -4.43
C SER A 177 15.45 8.78 -3.74
N ALA A 178 15.30 10.02 -3.28
CA ALA A 178 16.32 10.71 -2.48
C ALA A 178 15.72 11.84 -1.64
N GLY A 179 16.38 12.18 -0.55
CA GLY A 179 16.03 13.30 0.29
C GLY A 179 17.26 14.01 0.87
N MET A 180 17.10 15.30 1.13
CA MET A 180 18.05 16.11 1.88
C MET A 180 17.31 16.86 2.97
N LEU A 181 17.90 16.88 4.16
CA LEU A 181 17.44 17.66 5.29
C LEU A 181 18.62 18.40 5.91
N GLU A 182 18.54 19.71 5.97
CA GLU A 182 19.50 20.54 6.68
C GLU A 182 19.16 20.57 8.17
N SER A 183 20.17 20.45 9.02
CA SER A 183 20.05 20.60 10.47
C SER A 183 21.35 21.18 11.04
N ASN A 184 21.27 22.28 11.78
CA ASN A 184 22.44 22.99 12.32
C ASN A 184 23.48 23.36 11.26
N GLY A 185 23.03 23.81 10.09
CA GLY A 185 23.91 24.20 8.96
C GLY A 185 24.59 23.02 8.25
N LYS A 186 24.24 21.77 8.59
CA LYS A 186 24.75 20.57 7.94
C LYS A 186 23.65 19.89 7.15
N ALA A 187 23.90 19.60 5.88
CA ALA A 187 23.01 18.82 5.05
C ALA A 187 23.21 17.30 5.31
N HIS A 188 22.09 16.60 5.52
CA HIS A 188 22.03 15.17 5.65
C HIS A 188 21.32 14.60 4.43
N TYR A 189 21.91 13.60 3.78
CA TYR A 189 21.40 13.02 2.54
C TYR A 189 21.02 11.57 2.74
N MET A 190 19.90 11.18 2.07
CA MET A 190 19.39 9.83 2.06
C MET A 190 19.04 9.40 0.65
N TYR A 191 19.38 8.16 0.31
CA TYR A 191 19.21 7.60 -1.03
C TYR A 191 18.49 6.26 -0.96
N PHE A 192 17.57 6.04 -1.89
CA PHE A 192 16.93 4.75 -2.07
C PHE A 192 17.75 3.92 -3.06
N TYR A 193 18.17 2.74 -2.63
CA TYR A 193 18.92 1.80 -3.43
C TYR A 193 18.57 0.38 -3.02
N ASP A 194 18.28 -0.51 -3.98
CA ASP A 194 17.96 -1.91 -3.74
C ASP A 194 16.92 -2.11 -2.60
N ASP A 195 15.76 -1.41 -2.76
CA ASP A 195 14.61 -1.42 -1.84
C ASP A 195 14.90 -0.97 -0.38
N LYS A 196 16.01 -0.27 -0.16
CA LYS A 196 16.45 0.23 1.16
C LYS A 196 16.93 1.67 1.08
N TYR A 197 16.93 2.34 2.24
CA TYR A 197 17.52 3.68 2.37
C TYR A 197 18.94 3.60 2.94
N TYR A 198 19.83 4.39 2.36
CA TYR A 198 21.23 4.52 2.76
C TYR A 198 21.61 5.98 2.89
N ASN A 199 22.52 6.28 3.83
CA ASN A 199 23.16 7.58 3.85
C ASN A 199 24.32 7.65 2.81
N GLU A 200 24.95 8.82 2.67
CA GLU A 200 26.02 9.05 1.71
C GLU A 200 27.23 8.09 1.83
N ASN A 201 27.44 7.51 3.01
CA ASN A 201 28.52 6.56 3.28
C ASN A 201 28.13 5.10 2.96
N GLY A 202 26.95 4.88 2.39
CA GLY A 202 26.44 3.54 2.11
C GLY A 202 26.05 2.76 3.36
N LYS A 203 25.86 3.44 4.49
CA LYS A 203 25.33 2.84 5.70
C LYS A 203 23.82 2.80 5.59
N GLN A 204 23.24 1.60 5.70
CA GLN A 204 21.81 1.43 5.71
C GLN A 204 21.20 2.14 6.92
N VAL A 205 20.16 2.93 6.67
CA VAL A 205 19.40 3.58 7.73
C VAL A 205 18.30 2.63 8.19
N GLU A 206 18.36 2.28 9.46
CA GLU A 206 17.38 1.40 10.10
C GLU A 206 16.06 2.14 10.29
N ASN A 207 15.16 2.08 9.32
CA ASN A 207 13.90 2.83 9.38
C ASN A 207 12.83 2.16 10.25
N PHE A 208 12.77 0.84 10.27
CA PHE A 208 11.91 0.05 11.16
C PHE A 208 12.48 -1.36 11.28
N LEU A 209 12.78 -1.78 12.49
CA LEU A 209 13.29 -3.13 12.74
C LEU A 209 12.11 -4.06 13.03
N LEU A 210 11.46 -4.54 11.98
CA LEU A 210 10.73 -5.78 12.09
C LEU A 210 11.74 -6.94 12.02
N ILE A 211 11.53 -7.95 12.84
CA ILE A 211 12.30 -9.19 12.81
C ILE A 211 11.46 -10.30 12.19
N LEU A 212 12.11 -11.39 11.81
CA LEU A 212 11.41 -12.61 11.40
C LEU A 212 10.47 -13.08 12.52
N PRO A 213 9.18 -13.32 12.23
CA PRO A 213 8.20 -13.69 13.24
C PRO A 213 8.32 -15.17 13.66
N ILE A 214 9.08 -15.97 12.93
CA ILE A 214 9.23 -17.40 13.12
C ILE A 214 10.67 -17.83 12.84
N TYR A 215 11.22 -18.73 13.64
CA TYR A 215 12.58 -19.24 13.48
C TYR A 215 12.58 -20.65 12.87
N GLY A 216 13.58 -20.94 12.02
CA GLY A 216 13.80 -22.26 11.43
C GLY A 216 12.75 -22.66 10.38
N ALA A 217 11.86 -21.77 9.98
CA ALA A 217 10.89 -22.03 8.93
C ALA A 217 11.50 -21.75 7.54
N ARG A 218 11.10 -22.54 6.53
CA ARG A 218 11.44 -22.26 5.13
C ARG A 218 10.37 -21.40 4.48
N ILE A 219 10.75 -20.53 3.56
CA ILE A 219 9.79 -19.81 2.73
C ILE A 219 9.15 -20.80 1.75
N ALA A 220 7.83 -20.91 1.79
CA ALA A 220 7.02 -21.72 0.89
C ALA A 220 6.50 -20.88 -0.28
N SER A 221 6.10 -19.63 -0.03
CA SER A 221 5.63 -18.68 -1.04
C SER A 221 6.12 -17.28 -0.73
N ASN A 222 6.57 -16.58 -1.76
CA ASN A 222 7.02 -15.19 -1.65
C ASN A 222 5.89 -14.19 -1.89
N PHE A 223 6.10 -12.97 -1.40
CA PHE A 223 5.26 -11.84 -1.71
C PHE A 223 5.21 -11.56 -3.23
N THR A 224 4.01 -11.35 -3.76
CA THR A 224 3.80 -11.02 -5.17
C THR A 224 2.57 -10.12 -5.29
N PRO A 225 2.73 -8.82 -5.56
CA PRO A 225 1.60 -7.88 -5.61
C PRO A 225 0.69 -8.12 -6.82
N LYS A 226 1.25 -8.67 -7.90
CA LYS A 226 0.53 -9.03 -9.13
C LYS A 226 1.31 -10.11 -9.88
N ARG A 227 0.70 -11.26 -10.08
CA ARG A 227 1.27 -12.37 -10.85
C ARG A 227 0.25 -12.83 -11.89
N TYR A 228 0.65 -12.85 -13.16
CA TYR A 228 -0.16 -13.50 -14.20
C TYR A 228 0.00 -15.02 -14.13
N HIS A 229 -1.11 -15.73 -14.03
CA HIS A 229 -1.12 -17.19 -14.05
C HIS A 229 -1.32 -17.68 -15.50
N PRO A 230 -0.29 -18.26 -16.15
CA PRO A 230 -0.32 -18.51 -17.58
C PRO A 230 -1.35 -19.57 -18.01
N ILE A 231 -1.65 -20.54 -17.14
CA ILE A 231 -2.62 -21.60 -17.42
C ILE A 231 -4.06 -21.11 -17.22
N LEU A 232 -4.29 -20.28 -16.19
CA LEU A 232 -5.62 -19.79 -15.84
C LEU A 232 -5.95 -18.46 -16.52
N HIS A 233 -5.01 -17.90 -17.29
CA HIS A 233 -5.13 -16.64 -18.00
C HIS A 233 -5.70 -15.49 -17.17
N ARG A 234 -5.29 -15.40 -15.89
CA ARG A 234 -5.75 -14.38 -14.94
C ARG A 234 -4.64 -13.92 -13.98
N TYR A 235 -4.86 -12.77 -13.38
CA TYR A 235 -3.93 -12.21 -12.42
C TYR A 235 -4.26 -12.69 -11.00
N ARG A 236 -3.22 -12.87 -10.19
CA ARG A 236 -3.30 -13.19 -8.75
C ARG A 236 -2.32 -12.34 -7.96
N ALA A 237 -2.57 -12.18 -6.66
CA ALA A 237 -1.65 -11.57 -5.70
C ALA A 237 -1.41 -12.53 -4.55
N HIS A 238 -0.23 -12.42 -3.92
CA HIS A 238 0.07 -13.00 -2.62
C HIS A 238 0.71 -11.90 -1.77
N LEU A 239 -0.07 -11.33 -0.83
CA LEU A 239 0.28 -10.09 -0.14
C LEU A 239 1.01 -10.32 1.19
N GLY A 240 1.68 -11.46 1.30
CA GLY A 240 2.53 -11.83 2.41
C GLY A 240 3.65 -12.77 1.99
N ILE A 241 4.32 -13.33 2.97
CA ILE A 241 5.26 -14.44 2.81
C ILE A 241 4.72 -15.61 3.61
N ASP A 242 4.70 -16.79 2.99
CA ASP A 242 4.33 -18.02 3.68
C ASP A 242 5.56 -18.74 4.20
N TYR A 243 5.59 -18.92 5.50
CA TYR A 243 6.63 -19.67 6.20
C TYR A 243 6.11 -21.05 6.58
N ALA A 244 6.51 -22.09 5.85
CA ALA A 244 6.17 -23.49 6.17
C ALA A 244 6.88 -23.94 7.44
N ALA A 245 6.09 -24.40 8.41
CA ALA A 245 6.58 -24.94 9.67
C ALA A 245 5.55 -25.90 10.28
N PRO A 246 5.95 -26.85 11.15
CA PRO A 246 5.05 -27.76 11.83
C PRO A 246 3.96 -27.01 12.61
N LYS A 247 2.74 -27.58 12.64
CA LYS A 247 1.65 -27.07 13.48
C LYS A 247 2.09 -26.94 14.93
N GLY A 248 1.78 -25.81 15.57
CA GLY A 248 2.18 -25.52 16.95
C GLY A 248 3.54 -24.82 17.09
N THR A 249 4.30 -24.62 16.00
CA THR A 249 5.53 -23.81 16.04
C THR A 249 5.21 -22.41 16.54
N LYS A 250 6.05 -21.88 17.42
CA LYS A 250 5.87 -20.58 18.08
C LYS A 250 6.03 -19.43 17.09
N ILE A 251 5.12 -18.47 17.15
CA ILE A 251 5.12 -17.24 16.35
C ILE A 251 5.30 -16.06 17.30
N TYR A 252 6.20 -15.15 16.94
CA TYR A 252 6.58 -14.00 17.74
C TYR A 252 6.18 -12.70 17.05
N ALA A 253 5.91 -11.65 17.84
CA ALA A 253 5.67 -10.31 17.31
C ALA A 253 6.92 -9.81 16.58
N ALA A 254 6.80 -9.49 15.31
CA ALA A 254 7.89 -8.97 14.48
C ALA A 254 8.39 -7.60 14.97
N GLY A 255 7.53 -6.82 15.61
CA GLY A 255 7.85 -5.52 16.22
C GLY A 255 7.05 -5.28 17.48
N SER A 256 7.49 -4.32 18.31
CA SER A 256 6.66 -3.81 19.41
C SER A 256 5.48 -3.04 18.84
N GLY A 257 4.30 -3.16 19.46
CA GLY A 257 3.10 -2.48 18.93
C GLY A 257 1.84 -2.83 19.72
N LYS A 258 0.71 -2.30 19.25
CA LYS A 258 -0.62 -2.55 19.81
C LYS A 258 -1.38 -3.56 18.94
N VAL A 259 -1.91 -4.60 19.55
CA VAL A 259 -2.75 -5.59 18.87
C VAL A 259 -4.07 -4.91 18.46
N THR A 260 -4.32 -4.85 17.16
CA THR A 260 -5.53 -4.25 16.56
C THR A 260 -6.62 -5.26 16.29
N PHE A 261 -6.23 -6.51 16.05
CA PHE A 261 -7.18 -7.60 15.79
C PHE A 261 -6.68 -8.93 16.35
N VAL A 262 -7.58 -9.71 16.92
CA VAL A 262 -7.41 -11.13 17.27
C VAL A 262 -8.73 -11.83 17.03
N GLY A 263 -8.77 -12.85 16.20
CA GLY A 263 -10.00 -13.56 15.88
C GLY A 263 -9.90 -14.35 14.59
N ARG A 264 -11.05 -14.74 14.05
CA ARG A 264 -11.12 -15.45 12.77
C ARG A 264 -11.52 -14.48 11.66
N ARG A 265 -10.78 -14.50 10.54
CA ARG A 265 -11.12 -13.79 9.29
C ARG A 265 -11.36 -14.82 8.18
N ASN A 266 -12.25 -14.48 7.25
CA ASN A 266 -12.46 -15.29 6.04
C ASN A 266 -11.14 -15.37 5.24
N GLY A 267 -10.86 -16.55 4.71
CA GLY A 267 -9.60 -16.84 4.01
C GLY A 267 -8.43 -17.05 4.97
N TYR A 268 -8.10 -16.07 5.78
CA TYR A 268 -6.95 -16.09 6.71
C TYR A 268 -7.07 -17.04 7.92
N GLY A 269 -8.29 -17.50 8.24
CA GLY A 269 -8.50 -18.30 9.44
C GLY A 269 -8.24 -17.50 10.72
N ASN A 270 -7.64 -18.13 11.74
CA ASN A 270 -7.25 -17.44 12.96
C ASN A 270 -6.12 -16.46 12.68
N THR A 271 -6.31 -15.22 13.07
CA THR A 271 -5.47 -14.06 12.67
C THR A 271 -5.16 -13.17 13.86
N VAL A 272 -3.93 -12.69 13.92
CA VAL A 272 -3.50 -11.56 14.78
C VAL A 272 -3.02 -10.44 13.87
N GLU A 273 -3.36 -9.20 14.22
CA GLU A 273 -2.84 -8.00 13.58
C GLU A 273 -2.27 -7.04 14.63
N ILE A 274 -1.08 -6.47 14.34
CA ILE A 274 -0.36 -5.58 15.25
C ILE A 274 -0.03 -4.29 14.51
N SER A 275 -0.43 -3.14 15.08
CA SER A 275 0.00 -1.81 14.62
C SER A 275 1.27 -1.41 15.37
N HIS A 276 2.30 -1.04 14.60
CA HIS A 276 3.62 -0.65 15.13
C HIS A 276 3.82 0.87 15.20
N GLY A 277 2.79 1.65 14.89
CA GLY A 277 2.90 3.10 14.68
C GLY A 277 3.44 3.43 13.29
N SER A 278 3.58 4.73 12.98
CA SER A 278 4.08 5.23 11.68
C SER A 278 3.40 4.56 10.47
N ASN A 279 2.10 4.27 10.59
CA ASN A 279 1.27 3.61 9.58
C ASN A 279 1.78 2.21 9.14
N ILE A 280 2.57 1.53 9.98
CA ILE A 280 3.02 0.16 9.74
C ILE A 280 2.20 -0.81 10.58
N SER A 281 1.73 -1.87 9.97
CA SER A 281 1.11 -3.00 10.66
C SER A 281 1.59 -4.34 10.11
N THR A 282 1.49 -5.39 10.94
CA THR A 282 1.78 -6.77 10.58
C THR A 282 0.58 -7.65 10.82
N LEU A 283 0.39 -8.61 9.92
CA LEU A 283 -0.67 -9.61 9.95
C LEU A 283 -0.05 -11.00 10.04
N TYR A 284 -0.62 -11.82 10.92
CA TYR A 284 -0.22 -13.21 11.15
C TYR A 284 -1.45 -14.09 10.98
N ALA A 285 -1.47 -14.96 10.00
CA ALA A 285 -2.65 -15.74 9.64
C ALA A 285 -2.42 -17.26 9.64
N HIS A 286 -3.50 -18.03 9.40
CA HIS A 286 -3.58 -19.49 9.43
C HIS A 286 -3.19 -20.10 10.78
N LEU A 287 -3.37 -19.33 11.87
CA LEU A 287 -2.91 -19.69 13.20
C LEU A 287 -3.69 -20.88 13.78
N ASN A 288 -3.01 -21.72 14.56
CA ASN A 288 -3.65 -22.79 15.36
C ASN A 288 -4.37 -22.22 16.58
N GLY A 289 -3.81 -21.15 17.17
CA GLY A 289 -4.35 -20.48 18.33
C GLY A 289 -3.47 -19.33 18.77
N PHE A 290 -3.95 -18.58 19.75
CA PHE A 290 -3.31 -17.38 20.26
C PHE A 290 -2.55 -17.69 21.57
N ALA A 291 -1.46 -16.99 21.83
CA ALA A 291 -0.76 -17.10 23.10
C ALA A 291 -1.59 -16.48 24.25
N LYS A 292 -1.36 -16.95 25.47
CA LYS A 292 -2.07 -16.46 26.65
C LYS A 292 -1.93 -14.94 26.79
N GLY A 293 -3.05 -14.24 26.97
CA GLY A 293 -3.09 -12.79 27.17
C GLY A 293 -3.09 -11.97 25.87
N ILE A 294 -3.00 -12.57 24.68
CA ILE A 294 -3.11 -11.86 23.41
C ILE A 294 -4.57 -11.61 23.08
N LYS A 295 -4.95 -10.33 23.06
CA LYS A 295 -6.30 -9.82 22.72
C LYS A 295 -6.21 -8.43 22.13
N LYS A 296 -7.26 -7.99 21.41
CA LYS A 296 -7.36 -6.63 20.87
C LYS A 296 -7.11 -5.58 21.96
N GLY A 297 -6.28 -4.59 21.67
CA GLY A 297 -5.93 -3.48 22.56
C GLY A 297 -4.68 -3.69 23.41
N VAL A 298 -4.15 -4.91 23.52
CA VAL A 298 -2.93 -5.21 24.30
C VAL A 298 -1.70 -4.71 23.55
N THR A 299 -0.75 -4.15 24.29
CA THR A 299 0.58 -3.83 23.76
C THR A 299 1.49 -5.03 23.91
N VAL A 300 2.20 -5.37 22.82
CA VAL A 300 3.20 -6.44 22.76
C VAL A 300 4.59 -5.88 22.51
N LYS A 301 5.60 -6.55 23.02
CA LYS A 301 7.01 -6.25 22.74
C LYS A 301 7.49 -7.07 21.55
N GLN A 302 8.46 -6.56 20.80
CA GLN A 302 9.16 -7.36 19.78
C GLN A 302 9.70 -8.64 20.41
N LYS A 303 9.64 -9.77 19.68
CA LYS A 303 9.98 -11.15 20.15
C LYS A 303 9.00 -11.70 21.20
N GLN A 304 7.93 -11.02 21.55
CA GLN A 304 6.92 -11.58 22.43
C GLN A 304 6.17 -12.70 21.68
N LEU A 305 5.96 -13.85 22.34
CA LEU A 305 5.13 -14.94 21.82
C LEU A 305 3.68 -14.44 21.67
N ILE A 306 3.11 -14.58 20.46
CA ILE A 306 1.75 -14.11 20.14
C ILE A 306 0.81 -15.21 19.69
N ALA A 307 1.32 -16.25 19.02
CA ALA A 307 0.51 -17.30 18.43
C ALA A 307 1.32 -18.56 18.11
N TYR A 308 0.64 -19.52 17.47
CA TYR A 308 1.20 -20.79 17.04
C TYR A 308 0.80 -21.09 15.60
N VAL A 309 1.71 -21.67 14.81
CA VAL A 309 1.45 -22.10 13.43
C VAL A 309 0.29 -23.08 13.38
N GLY A 310 -0.61 -22.87 12.44
CA GLY A 310 -1.77 -23.72 12.21
C GLY A 310 -1.98 -24.04 10.74
N ASN A 311 -3.21 -24.40 10.43
CA ASN A 311 -3.73 -24.68 9.09
C ASN A 311 -5.21 -24.26 9.02
N THR A 312 -5.55 -23.12 9.63
CA THR A 312 -6.93 -22.62 9.66
C THR A 312 -7.18 -21.69 8.48
N GLY A 313 -8.43 -21.60 8.04
CA GLY A 313 -8.79 -20.82 6.85
C GLY A 313 -8.48 -21.54 5.54
N LEU A 314 -8.10 -20.81 4.51
CA LEU A 314 -7.78 -21.32 3.17
C LEU A 314 -6.30 -21.75 3.07
N ALA A 315 -5.87 -22.67 3.90
CA ALA A 315 -4.49 -23.14 3.93
C ALA A 315 -4.40 -24.58 3.42
N THR A 316 -3.47 -24.87 2.51
CA THR A 316 -3.22 -26.22 1.95
C THR A 316 -2.36 -27.10 2.86
N GLY A 317 -1.66 -26.51 3.80
CA GLY A 317 -0.80 -27.20 4.79
C GLY A 317 -0.39 -26.26 5.92
N PRO A 318 0.24 -26.77 7.00
CA PRO A 318 0.66 -25.95 8.12
C PRO A 318 1.72 -24.91 7.70
N HIS A 319 1.40 -23.62 7.85
CA HIS A 319 2.29 -22.51 7.60
C HIS A 319 1.84 -21.24 8.36
N LEU A 320 2.72 -20.27 8.44
CA LEU A 320 2.41 -18.91 8.83
C LEU A 320 2.32 -18.05 7.56
N HIS A 321 1.18 -17.44 7.27
CA HIS A 321 1.12 -16.32 6.35
C HIS A 321 1.45 -15.04 7.11
N PHE A 322 2.48 -14.31 6.66
CA PHE A 322 2.98 -13.10 7.28
C PHE A 322 2.90 -11.91 6.31
N GLY A 323 1.96 -11.01 6.57
CA GLY A 323 1.76 -9.76 5.82
C GLY A 323 2.37 -8.57 6.53
N VAL A 324 2.92 -7.62 5.77
CA VAL A 324 3.36 -6.31 6.26
C VAL A 324 2.68 -5.24 5.43
N TYR A 325 2.10 -4.25 6.12
CA TYR A 325 1.37 -3.15 5.51
C TYR A 325 1.97 -1.82 5.92
N ARG A 326 2.14 -0.93 4.94
CA ARG A 326 2.56 0.46 5.15
C ARG A 326 1.49 1.37 4.54
N ASN A 327 0.99 2.34 5.30
CA ASN A 327 -0.13 3.20 4.88
C ASN A 327 -1.35 2.38 4.38
N LYS A 328 -1.64 1.24 5.02
CA LYS A 328 -2.68 0.28 4.61
C LYS A 328 -2.43 -0.43 3.28
N VAL A 329 -1.25 -0.34 2.74
CA VAL A 329 -0.84 -1.03 1.51
C VAL A 329 0.09 -2.16 1.86
N ALA A 330 -0.17 -3.35 1.30
CA ALA A 330 0.72 -4.50 1.46
C ALA A 330 2.07 -4.22 0.78
N VAL A 331 3.16 -4.44 1.51
CA VAL A 331 4.52 -4.29 1.01
C VAL A 331 5.29 -5.59 1.21
N ASN A 332 6.32 -5.80 0.40
CA ASN A 332 7.15 -6.99 0.54
C ASN A 332 7.78 -7.06 1.95
N PRO A 333 7.47 -8.06 2.78
CA PRO A 333 8.04 -8.17 4.11
C PRO A 333 9.57 -8.12 4.13
N ASN A 334 10.24 -8.69 3.10
CA ASN A 334 11.70 -8.70 3.00
C ASN A 334 12.31 -7.31 2.86
N SER A 335 11.55 -6.30 2.43
CA SER A 335 12.04 -4.92 2.34
C SER A 335 12.10 -4.19 3.69
N ILE A 336 11.40 -4.72 4.72
CA ILE A 336 11.26 -4.08 6.03
C ILE A 336 11.78 -4.98 7.18
N VAL A 337 11.74 -6.30 6.97
CA VAL A 337 12.24 -7.26 7.96
C VAL A 337 13.76 -7.31 7.91
N LYS A 338 14.40 -7.06 9.04
CA LYS A 338 15.86 -7.15 9.15
C LYS A 338 16.31 -8.61 9.13
N VAL A 339 17.19 -8.93 8.19
CA VAL A 339 17.91 -10.21 8.19
C VAL A 339 19.30 -10.05 8.79
N GLU A 340 20.00 -8.93 8.60
CA GLU A 340 21.26 -8.53 9.27
C GLU A 340 21.65 -7.08 8.90
N LYS A 341 22.64 -6.48 9.60
CA LYS A 341 23.21 -5.17 9.25
C LYS A 341 23.99 -5.29 7.95
N GLU A 342 23.46 -4.82 6.84
CA GLU A 342 24.18 -4.80 5.58
C GLU A 342 24.76 -3.40 5.30
N GLN A 343 26.06 -3.36 5.09
CA GLN A 343 26.70 -2.32 4.27
C GLN A 343 26.57 -2.75 2.80
N ILE A 344 26.48 -1.76 1.90
CA ILE A 344 26.47 -2.06 0.47
C ILE A 344 27.67 -2.93 0.12
N VAL A 345 27.40 -4.09 -0.48
CA VAL A 345 28.41 -5.08 -0.86
C VAL A 345 29.43 -4.45 -1.82
N THR A 346 30.70 -4.82 -1.69
CA THR A 346 31.83 -4.21 -2.41
C THR A 346 31.63 -4.11 -3.94
N LYS A 347 30.92 -5.07 -4.55
CA LYS A 347 30.57 -5.06 -5.99
C LYS A 347 29.59 -3.94 -6.40
N GLU A 348 28.73 -3.50 -5.48
CA GLU A 348 27.70 -2.49 -5.71
C GLU A 348 28.16 -1.08 -5.32
N GLN A 349 29.29 -0.94 -4.60
CA GLN A 349 29.77 0.35 -4.10
C GLN A 349 30.04 1.37 -5.21
N ALA A 350 30.53 0.92 -6.38
CA ALA A 350 30.79 1.84 -7.50
C ALA A 350 29.49 2.42 -8.06
N LYS A 351 28.47 1.58 -8.24
CA LYS A 351 27.14 2.01 -8.71
C LYS A 351 26.49 2.95 -7.72
N PHE A 352 26.56 2.61 -6.41
CA PHE A 352 26.01 3.46 -5.37
C PHE A 352 26.70 4.82 -5.29
N LYS A 353 28.03 4.88 -5.37
CA LYS A 353 28.78 6.14 -5.41
C LYS A 353 28.41 7.02 -6.61
N GLN A 354 28.17 6.39 -7.78
CA GLN A 354 27.69 7.13 -8.95
C GLN A 354 26.27 7.68 -8.69
N LEU A 355 25.36 6.86 -8.15
CA LEU A 355 24.01 7.31 -7.76
C LEU A 355 24.07 8.50 -6.81
N VAL A 356 24.90 8.43 -5.76
CA VAL A 356 25.09 9.53 -4.78
C VAL A 356 25.55 10.80 -5.49
N LYS A 357 26.55 10.70 -6.37
CA LYS A 357 27.07 11.85 -7.14
C LYS A 357 25.98 12.49 -7.98
N ASP A 358 25.31 11.71 -8.83
CA ASP A 358 24.29 12.20 -9.76
C ASP A 358 23.11 12.83 -9.01
N THR A 359 22.70 12.18 -7.91
CA THR A 359 21.62 12.67 -7.06
C THR A 359 21.97 13.98 -6.36
N ASN A 360 23.20 14.11 -5.84
CA ASN A 360 23.66 15.35 -5.18
C ASN A 360 23.76 16.51 -6.18
N GLU A 361 24.18 16.27 -7.41
CA GLU A 361 24.16 17.27 -8.47
C GLU A 361 22.72 17.71 -8.79
N ASN A 362 21.79 16.76 -8.84
CA ASN A 362 20.36 17.07 -9.04
C ASN A 362 19.78 17.89 -7.88
N ILE A 363 20.02 17.47 -6.63
CA ILE A 363 19.54 18.19 -5.42
C ILE A 363 20.08 19.64 -5.41
N LYS A 364 21.34 19.86 -5.79
CA LYS A 364 21.91 21.22 -5.90
C LYS A 364 21.17 22.07 -6.94
N LYS A 365 20.80 21.49 -8.08
CA LYS A 365 19.99 22.19 -9.11
C LYS A 365 18.60 22.54 -8.60
N ILE A 366 17.95 21.60 -7.90
CA ILE A 366 16.61 21.81 -7.30
C ILE A 366 16.64 22.95 -6.26
N LEU A 367 17.69 23.01 -5.41
CA LEU A 367 17.85 24.09 -4.44
C LEU A 367 17.99 25.48 -5.07
N VAL A 368 18.48 25.55 -6.30
CA VAL A 368 18.64 26.83 -7.04
C VAL A 368 17.35 27.17 -7.80
N SER A 369 16.64 26.18 -8.35
CA SER A 369 15.48 26.42 -9.21
C SER A 369 14.21 26.84 -8.43
N ASN A 370 14.10 26.52 -7.15
CA ASN A 370 12.92 26.75 -6.32
C ASN A 370 11.59 26.24 -6.96
N GLU A 371 11.68 25.23 -7.81
CA GLU A 371 10.51 24.61 -8.41
C GLU A 371 9.77 23.73 -7.40
N ASN A 372 8.54 24.10 -7.09
CA ASN A 372 7.65 23.29 -6.26
C ASN A 372 6.71 22.47 -7.15
N PRO A 373 6.34 21.25 -6.71
CA PRO A 373 5.37 20.46 -7.44
C PRO A 373 4.04 21.20 -7.52
N LYS A 374 3.40 21.15 -8.69
CA LYS A 374 2.03 21.60 -8.80
C LYS A 374 1.14 20.74 -7.91
N LYS A 375 0.30 21.36 -7.08
CA LYS A 375 -0.74 20.61 -6.37
C LYS A 375 -1.58 19.88 -7.39
N LEU A 376 -1.79 18.57 -7.17
CA LEU A 376 -2.69 17.80 -8.02
C LEU A 376 -4.10 18.35 -7.89
N GLU A 377 -4.67 18.79 -8.98
CA GLU A 377 -6.09 19.13 -9.05
C GLU A 377 -6.87 17.80 -8.96
N ASN A 378 -7.79 17.72 -8.01
CA ASN A 378 -8.74 16.61 -7.95
C ASN A 378 -9.81 16.85 -9.00
N PHE A 379 -9.84 16.01 -10.03
CA PHE A 379 -10.94 15.99 -10.98
C PHE A 379 -12.08 15.16 -10.44
N ASP A 380 -13.21 15.77 -10.14
CA ASP A 380 -14.38 15.10 -9.55
C ASP A 380 -15.20 14.27 -10.57
N ASN A 381 -14.99 14.49 -11.88
CA ASN A 381 -15.74 13.85 -12.95
C ASN A 381 -14.80 13.14 -13.94
N PHE A 382 -14.52 11.87 -13.70
CA PHE A 382 -13.82 11.00 -14.66
C PHE A 382 -14.79 9.97 -15.25
N VAL A 383 -14.97 10.01 -16.56
CA VAL A 383 -15.61 8.92 -17.31
C VAL A 383 -14.51 7.97 -17.77
N MET A 384 -14.51 6.73 -17.28
CA MET A 384 -13.68 5.69 -17.87
C MET A 384 -14.35 5.22 -19.16
N LEU A 385 -13.72 5.49 -20.29
CA LEU A 385 -14.04 4.83 -21.55
C LEU A 385 -13.30 3.49 -21.57
N ASN A 386 -14.04 2.38 -21.77
CA ASN A 386 -13.50 1.05 -22.00
C ASN A 386 -12.79 0.98 -23.37
#